data_b590c52aa91d6e7d5be7250d8fac8515
#
_entry.id   b590c52aa91d6e7d5be7250d8fac8515
#
_cell.length_a   1.000
_cell.length_b   1.000
_cell.length_c   1.000
_cell.angle_alpha   90.00
_cell.angle_beta   90.00
_cell.angle_gamma   90.00
#
_symmetry.space_group_name_H-M   'P 1'
#
loop_
_entity.id
_entity.type
_entity.pdbx_description
1 polymer ?
#
loop_
_entity_poly.entity_id
_entity_poly.type
_entity_poly.pdbx_seq_one_letter_code
_entity_poly.pdbx_strand_id
1 'polypeptide(L)'
;MARTLFAACLFACVLSAQQPPAAPPEPPEEDEALQPKVYALNPVQAKKEIVVGDQYLKKANYNAAVRRYLEATRWDPGSAEAFLKLGTAYEKRREYGPAREAYSKFLELGEDPKEKDLVRKKMAQWPDATKASSKK
;
A
#
# COMPACT_ATOMS: atom_id res chain seq x y z
N MET A 1 77.16 47.22 -23.56
CA MET A 1 75.77 47.58 -23.99
C MET A 1 75.18 46.36 -24.73
N ALA A 2 74.53 45.45 -24.11
CA ALA A 2 73.81 44.37 -24.77
C ALA A 2 72.62 43.99 -23.91
N ARG A 3 71.44 44.28 -24.41
CA ARG A 3 70.14 43.99 -23.81
C ARG A 3 69.68 42.61 -24.27
N THR A 4 69.73 41.64 -23.42
CA THR A 4 69.21 40.32 -23.68
C THR A 4 67.74 40.27 -23.20
N LEU A 5 66.84 40.19 -24.14
CA LEU A 5 65.41 39.92 -23.88
C LEU A 5 65.18 38.44 -23.66
N PHE A 6 64.82 38.10 -22.47
CA PHE A 6 64.38 36.75 -22.09
C PHE A 6 62.89 36.59 -22.41
N ALA A 7 62.60 35.87 -23.48
CA ALA A 7 61.23 35.51 -23.82
C ALA A 7 60.85 34.24 -23.01
N ALA A 8 60.03 34.45 -21.99
CA ALA A 8 59.45 33.32 -21.23
C ALA A 8 58.25 32.77 -21.99
N CYS A 9 58.40 31.63 -22.65
CA CYS A 9 57.28 30.87 -23.20
C CYS A 9 56.52 30.20 -22.04
N LEU A 10 55.40 30.77 -21.70
CA LEU A 10 54.40 30.12 -20.85
C LEU A 10 53.69 29.06 -21.66
N PHE A 11 54.07 27.81 -21.46
CA PHE A 11 53.37 26.63 -21.96
C PHE A 11 52.15 26.41 -21.09
N ALA A 12 51.00 27.01 -21.49
CA ALA A 12 49.72 26.71 -20.88
C ALA A 12 49.28 25.29 -21.29
N CYS A 13 49.53 24.33 -20.40
CA CYS A 13 49.02 22.99 -20.56
C CYS A 13 47.53 23.03 -20.31
N VAL A 14 46.75 23.11 -21.37
CA VAL A 14 45.29 22.96 -21.32
C VAL A 14 45.00 21.48 -21.05
N LEU A 15 44.81 21.14 -19.77
CA LEU A 15 44.26 19.85 -19.38
C LEU A 15 42.82 19.81 -19.83
N SER A 16 42.60 19.33 -21.05
CA SER A 16 41.25 19.01 -21.52
C SER A 16 40.75 17.85 -20.69
N ALA A 17 39.96 18.16 -19.65
CA ALA A 17 39.18 17.17 -18.91
C ALA A 17 38.21 16.54 -19.89
N GLN A 18 38.55 15.39 -20.44
CA GLN A 18 37.62 14.55 -21.16
C GLN A 18 36.56 14.10 -20.16
N GLN A 19 35.42 14.75 -20.16
CA GLN A 19 34.21 14.23 -19.50
C GLN A 19 33.95 12.82 -20.08
N PRO A 20 33.76 11.81 -19.24
CA PRO A 20 33.31 10.52 -19.75
C PRO A 20 32.01 10.75 -20.54
N PRO A 21 31.80 10.02 -21.64
CA PRO A 21 30.56 10.15 -22.41
C PRO A 21 29.38 9.99 -21.45
N ALA A 22 28.46 10.95 -21.51
CA ALA A 22 27.22 10.89 -20.72
C ALA A 22 26.60 9.51 -20.93
N ALA A 23 26.32 8.81 -19.82
CA ALA A 23 25.61 7.55 -19.88
C ALA A 23 24.34 7.76 -20.75
N PRO A 24 23.97 6.80 -21.61
CA PRO A 24 22.73 6.90 -22.34
C PRO A 24 21.61 7.19 -21.33
N PRO A 25 20.61 8.05 -21.68
CA PRO A 25 19.52 8.32 -20.79
C PRO A 25 18.90 6.98 -20.37
N GLU A 26 18.85 6.76 -19.08
CA GLU A 26 18.16 5.59 -18.51
C GLU A 26 16.76 5.59 -19.11
N PRO A 27 16.27 4.43 -19.61
CA PRO A 27 14.90 4.36 -20.07
C PRO A 27 14.01 4.93 -18.96
N PRO A 28 12.97 5.71 -19.29
CA PRO A 28 12.06 6.23 -18.28
C PRO A 28 11.65 5.06 -17.39
N GLU A 29 11.86 5.20 -16.08
CA GLU A 29 11.41 4.23 -15.12
C GLU A 29 9.92 4.01 -15.44
N GLU A 30 9.61 2.89 -16.07
CA GLU A 30 8.21 2.52 -16.30
C GLU A 30 7.58 2.56 -14.93
N ASP A 31 6.61 3.46 -14.78
CA ASP A 31 5.96 3.75 -13.50
C ASP A 31 5.62 2.42 -12.83
N GLU A 32 6.45 2.01 -11.88
CA GLU A 32 6.31 0.75 -11.13
C GLU A 32 4.92 0.69 -10.47
N ALA A 33 4.31 1.88 -10.31
CA ALA A 33 2.95 2.05 -9.86
C ALA A 33 1.89 1.55 -10.87
N LEU A 34 2.21 1.43 -12.16
CA LEU A 34 1.29 1.00 -13.21
C LEU A 34 1.42 -0.50 -13.52
N GLN A 35 2.48 -1.15 -13.05
CA GLN A 35 2.60 -2.59 -13.22
C GLN A 35 1.59 -3.34 -12.34
N PRO A 36 0.90 -4.35 -12.88
CA PRO A 36 0.00 -5.17 -12.08
C PRO A 36 0.81 -5.87 -10.98
N LYS A 37 0.49 -5.57 -9.72
CA LYS A 37 1.14 -6.22 -8.60
C LYS A 37 0.81 -7.71 -8.61
N VAL A 38 1.84 -8.54 -8.70
CA VAL A 38 1.69 -9.99 -8.53
C VAL A 38 1.77 -10.29 -7.03
N TYR A 39 0.67 -10.78 -6.48
CA TYR A 39 0.59 -11.15 -5.07
C TYR A 39 1.00 -12.62 -4.90
N ALA A 40 2.23 -12.85 -4.44
CA ALA A 40 2.62 -14.14 -3.90
C ALA A 40 2.28 -14.19 -2.41
N LEU A 41 1.88 -15.35 -1.89
CA LEU A 41 1.55 -15.51 -0.46
C LEU A 41 2.69 -14.97 0.43
N ASN A 42 2.42 -13.93 1.16
CA ASN A 42 3.38 -13.27 2.04
C ASN A 42 2.71 -12.76 3.33
N PRO A 43 2.60 -13.63 4.36
CA PRO A 43 1.99 -13.25 5.64
C PRO A 43 2.71 -12.12 6.37
N VAL A 44 4.02 -11.97 6.15
CA VAL A 44 4.80 -10.88 6.76
C VAL A 44 4.39 -9.54 6.17
N GLN A 45 4.23 -9.48 4.85
CA GLN A 45 3.75 -8.28 4.18
C GLN A 45 2.30 -7.96 4.56
N ALA A 46 1.43 -8.98 4.63
CA ALA A 46 0.06 -8.84 5.10
C ALA A 46 0.00 -8.19 6.49
N LYS A 47 0.81 -8.65 7.44
CA LYS A 47 0.91 -8.04 8.78
C LYS A 47 1.36 -6.58 8.75
N LYS A 48 2.31 -6.23 7.90
CA LYS A 48 2.72 -4.82 7.73
C LYS A 48 1.57 -3.95 7.24
N GLU A 49 0.80 -4.42 6.27
CA GLU A 49 -0.36 -3.69 5.76
C GLU A 49 -1.45 -3.55 6.84
N ILE A 50 -1.67 -4.57 7.68
CA ILE A 50 -2.60 -4.49 8.82
C ILE A 50 -2.16 -3.40 9.80
N VAL A 51 -0.88 -3.37 10.19
CA VAL A 51 -0.35 -2.35 11.10
C VAL A 51 -0.55 -0.93 10.54
N VAL A 52 -0.27 -0.74 9.25
CA VAL A 52 -0.50 0.55 8.58
C VAL A 52 -2.00 0.89 8.53
N GLY A 53 -2.85 -0.10 8.25
CA GLY A 53 -4.30 0.04 8.28
C GLY A 53 -4.82 0.48 9.65
N ASP A 54 -4.31 -0.11 10.73
CA ASP A 54 -4.66 0.24 12.11
C ASP A 54 -4.29 1.70 12.45
N GLN A 55 -3.17 2.20 11.93
CA GLN A 55 -2.80 3.61 12.11
C GLN A 55 -3.81 4.54 11.43
N TYR A 56 -4.28 4.20 10.21
CA TYR A 56 -5.31 4.97 9.53
C TYR A 56 -6.66 4.87 10.23
N LEU A 57 -7.01 3.69 10.74
CA LEU A 57 -8.25 3.47 11.49
C LEU A 57 -8.29 4.34 12.76
N LYS A 58 -7.19 4.41 13.51
CA LYS A 58 -7.04 5.27 14.70
C LYS A 58 -7.21 6.76 14.36
N LYS A 59 -6.77 7.18 13.18
CA LYS A 59 -6.94 8.56 12.69
C LYS A 59 -8.30 8.81 12.05
N ALA A 60 -9.24 7.86 12.15
CA ALA A 60 -10.55 7.89 11.48
C ALA A 60 -10.49 8.03 9.95
N ASN A 61 -9.33 7.75 9.33
CA ASN A 61 -9.20 7.71 7.88
C ASN A 61 -9.58 6.30 7.36
N TYR A 62 -10.89 6.04 7.40
CA TYR A 62 -11.43 4.71 7.06
C TYR A 62 -11.20 4.32 5.61
N ASN A 63 -11.15 5.28 4.69
CA ASN A 63 -10.85 5.02 3.27
C ASN A 63 -9.44 4.46 3.07
N ALA A 64 -8.46 5.07 3.74
CA ALA A 64 -7.09 4.58 3.69
C ALA A 64 -6.94 3.25 4.43
N ALA A 65 -7.62 3.07 5.57
CA ALA A 65 -7.63 1.81 6.31
C ALA A 65 -8.16 0.65 5.46
N VAL A 66 -9.30 0.83 4.78
CA VAL A 66 -9.87 -0.17 3.87
C VAL A 66 -8.88 -0.57 2.80
N ARG A 67 -8.20 0.38 2.14
CA ARG A 67 -7.19 0.07 1.13
C ARG A 67 -6.07 -0.79 1.67
N ARG A 68 -5.56 -0.48 2.87
CA ARG A 68 -4.47 -1.25 3.50
C ARG A 68 -4.91 -2.66 3.89
N TYR A 69 -6.10 -2.80 4.45
CA TYR A 69 -6.61 -4.13 4.78
C TYR A 69 -6.94 -4.97 3.54
N LEU A 70 -7.42 -4.35 2.44
CA LEU A 70 -7.56 -5.05 1.16
C LEU A 70 -6.21 -5.53 0.63
N GLU A 71 -5.15 -4.72 0.71
CA GLU A 71 -3.80 -5.18 0.36
C GLU A 71 -3.37 -6.35 1.25
N ALA A 72 -3.65 -6.30 2.55
CA ALA A 72 -3.34 -7.40 3.47
C ALA A 72 -4.03 -8.71 3.06
N THR A 73 -5.32 -8.67 2.67
CA THR A 73 -6.05 -9.87 2.23
C THR A 73 -5.54 -10.42 0.88
N ARG A 74 -4.90 -9.60 0.06
CA ARG A 74 -4.26 -10.03 -1.19
C ARG A 74 -2.93 -10.73 -0.93
N TRP A 75 -2.13 -10.20 0.02
CA TRP A 75 -0.88 -10.81 0.42
C TRP A 75 -1.07 -12.11 1.20
N ASP A 76 -2.14 -12.21 2.00
CA ASP A 76 -2.50 -13.41 2.75
C ASP A 76 -4.02 -13.63 2.76
N PRO A 77 -4.55 -14.36 1.79
CA PRO A 77 -5.97 -14.69 1.72
C PRO A 77 -6.47 -15.58 2.87
N GLY A 78 -5.57 -16.20 3.64
CA GLY A 78 -5.87 -17.00 4.82
C GLY A 78 -5.91 -16.20 6.13
N SER A 79 -5.56 -14.92 6.09
CA SER A 79 -5.51 -14.09 7.29
C SER A 79 -6.90 -13.70 7.81
N ALA A 80 -7.41 -14.43 8.80
CA ALA A 80 -8.66 -14.08 9.47
C ALA A 80 -8.62 -12.66 10.06
N GLU A 81 -7.47 -12.24 10.62
CA GLU A 81 -7.27 -10.91 11.17
C GLU A 81 -7.48 -9.83 10.12
N ALA A 82 -6.92 -9.99 8.91
CA ALA A 82 -7.07 -9.02 7.83
C ALA A 82 -8.55 -8.82 7.46
N PHE A 83 -9.31 -9.90 7.36
CA PHE A 83 -10.74 -9.84 7.06
C PHE A 83 -11.56 -9.23 8.21
N LEU A 84 -11.23 -9.51 9.46
CA LEU A 84 -11.86 -8.89 10.62
C LEU A 84 -11.66 -7.37 10.62
N LYS A 85 -10.44 -6.92 10.39
CA LYS A 85 -10.07 -5.51 10.32
C LYS A 85 -10.71 -4.81 9.13
N LEU A 86 -10.75 -5.47 7.98
CA LEU A 86 -11.43 -4.98 6.78
C LEU A 86 -12.91 -4.78 7.03
N GLY A 87 -13.60 -5.76 7.61
CA GLY A 87 -15.00 -5.67 8.00
C GLY A 87 -15.25 -4.51 8.96
N THR A 88 -14.37 -4.32 9.96
CA THR A 88 -14.46 -3.20 10.91
C THR A 88 -14.32 -1.85 10.20
N ALA A 89 -13.40 -1.72 9.24
CA ALA A 89 -13.21 -0.47 8.51
C ALA A 89 -14.42 -0.13 7.63
N TYR A 90 -15.00 -1.11 6.94
CA TYR A 90 -16.24 -0.94 6.17
C TYR A 90 -17.43 -0.57 7.07
N GLU A 91 -17.56 -1.21 8.25
CA GLU A 91 -18.58 -0.87 9.24
C GLU A 91 -18.48 0.60 9.67
N LYS A 92 -17.27 1.10 9.94
CA LYS A 92 -17.03 2.51 10.28
C LYS A 92 -17.43 3.47 9.15
N ARG A 93 -17.38 3.02 7.91
CA ARG A 93 -17.89 3.74 6.74
C ARG A 93 -19.39 3.58 6.53
N ARG A 94 -20.07 2.75 7.33
CA ARG A 94 -21.48 2.35 7.18
C ARG A 94 -21.75 1.60 5.86
N GLU A 95 -20.74 0.98 5.30
CA GLU A 95 -20.84 0.13 4.11
C GLU A 95 -21.09 -1.33 4.54
N TYR A 96 -22.33 -1.60 4.94
CA TYR A 96 -22.68 -2.88 5.55
C TYR A 96 -22.65 -4.07 4.58
N GLY A 97 -22.83 -3.86 3.28
CA GLY A 97 -22.68 -4.90 2.25
C GLY A 97 -21.26 -5.46 2.23
N PRO A 98 -20.25 -4.66 1.86
CA PRO A 98 -18.84 -5.09 1.90
C PRO A 98 -18.37 -5.54 3.30
N ALA A 99 -18.88 -4.94 4.38
CA ALA A 99 -18.57 -5.36 5.73
C ALA A 99 -19.05 -6.79 6.00
N ARG A 100 -20.26 -7.18 5.54
CA ARG A 100 -20.79 -8.54 5.65
C ARG A 100 -19.92 -9.54 4.92
N GLU A 101 -19.48 -9.21 3.71
CA GLU A 101 -18.58 -10.08 2.93
C GLU A 101 -17.26 -10.33 3.67
N ALA A 102 -16.62 -9.27 4.16
CA ALA A 102 -15.37 -9.37 4.91
C ALA A 102 -15.56 -10.18 6.21
N TYR A 103 -16.60 -9.91 6.97
CA TYR A 103 -16.88 -10.66 8.19
C TYR A 103 -17.29 -12.12 7.92
N SER A 104 -17.95 -12.42 6.81
CA SER A 104 -18.23 -13.81 6.43
C SER A 104 -16.92 -14.57 6.18
N LYS A 105 -15.95 -13.96 5.51
CA LYS A 105 -14.61 -14.54 5.36
C LYS A 105 -13.91 -14.75 6.70
N PHE A 106 -14.00 -13.77 7.59
CA PHE A 106 -13.50 -13.94 8.96
C PHE A 106 -14.17 -15.12 9.68
N LEU A 107 -15.50 -15.29 9.56
CA LEU A 107 -16.22 -16.39 10.19
C LEU A 107 -15.83 -17.77 9.64
N GLU A 108 -15.41 -17.84 8.38
CA GLU A 108 -14.87 -19.07 7.77
C GLU A 108 -13.47 -19.39 8.30
N LEU A 109 -12.59 -18.40 8.39
CA LEU A 109 -11.15 -18.55 8.66
C LEU A 109 -10.78 -18.47 10.14
N GLY A 110 -11.51 -17.67 10.91
CA GLY A 110 -11.19 -17.41 12.32
C GLY A 110 -11.37 -18.65 13.20
N GLU A 111 -10.57 -18.75 14.22
CA GLU A 111 -10.58 -19.89 15.15
C GLU A 111 -11.30 -19.59 16.46
N ASP A 112 -11.26 -18.32 16.94
CA ASP A 112 -11.86 -17.95 18.24
C ASP A 112 -13.40 -17.88 18.15
N PRO A 113 -14.11 -18.77 18.86
CA PRO A 113 -15.56 -18.78 18.86
C PRO A 113 -16.17 -17.51 19.48
N LYS A 114 -15.51 -16.86 20.44
CA LYS A 114 -16.00 -15.64 21.07
C LYS A 114 -15.98 -14.45 20.10
N GLU A 115 -14.91 -14.32 19.34
CA GLU A 115 -14.83 -13.28 18.31
C GLU A 115 -15.88 -13.52 17.21
N LYS A 116 -16.07 -14.77 16.79
CA LYS A 116 -17.11 -15.13 15.82
C LYS A 116 -18.50 -14.75 16.31
N ASP A 117 -18.82 -15.03 17.56
CA ASP A 117 -20.12 -14.71 18.13
C ASP A 117 -20.34 -13.19 18.24
N LEU A 118 -19.31 -12.44 18.60
CA LEU A 118 -19.37 -10.98 18.60
C LEU A 118 -19.66 -10.44 17.20
N VAL A 119 -18.98 -10.95 16.19
CA VAL A 119 -19.19 -10.53 14.78
C VAL A 119 -20.60 -10.90 14.30
N ARG A 120 -21.09 -12.11 14.60
CA ARG A 120 -22.47 -12.52 14.26
C ARG A 120 -23.52 -11.60 14.88
N LYS A 121 -23.38 -11.31 16.19
CA LYS A 121 -24.29 -10.39 16.90
C LYS A 121 -24.27 -8.99 16.29
N LYS A 122 -23.08 -8.51 15.94
CA LYS A 122 -22.92 -7.22 15.28
C LYS A 122 -23.61 -7.16 13.92
N MET A 123 -23.39 -8.17 13.08
CA MET A 123 -24.04 -8.27 11.76
C MET A 123 -25.56 -8.38 11.84
N ALA A 124 -26.08 -9.01 12.88
CA ALA A 124 -27.52 -9.15 13.10
C ALA A 124 -28.23 -7.81 13.42
N GLN A 125 -27.48 -6.83 13.92
CA GLN A 125 -28.02 -5.49 14.25
C GLN A 125 -28.09 -4.55 13.03
N TRP A 126 -27.50 -4.92 11.90
CA TRP A 126 -27.46 -4.06 10.73
C TRP A 126 -28.75 -4.14 9.93
N PRO A 127 -29.17 -3.05 9.30
CA PRO A 127 -30.32 -3.07 8.41
C PRO A 127 -30.07 -4.07 7.27
N ASP A 128 -31.07 -4.92 7.00
CA ASP A 128 -31.01 -5.84 5.87
C ASP A 128 -30.90 -5.06 4.55
N ALA A 129 -29.88 -5.36 3.78
CA ALA A 129 -29.67 -4.76 2.46
C ALA A 129 -30.88 -5.01 1.52
N THR A 130 -31.65 -6.07 1.77
CA THR A 130 -32.87 -6.42 1.02
C THR A 130 -34.04 -5.48 1.30
N LYS A 131 -34.12 -4.84 2.48
CA LYS A 131 -35.20 -3.89 2.80
C LYS A 131 -34.97 -2.47 2.27
N ALA A 132 -33.73 -2.11 1.97
CA ALA A 132 -33.41 -0.78 1.42
C ALA A 132 -33.79 -0.66 -0.08
N SER A 133 -33.83 -1.78 -0.80
CA SER A 133 -34.15 -1.80 -2.25
C SER A 133 -35.64 -1.85 -2.58
N SER A 134 -36.49 -2.12 -1.61
CA SER A 134 -37.97 -2.22 -1.85
C SER A 134 -38.74 -0.94 -1.56
N LYS A 135 -38.06 0.18 -1.29
CA LYS A 135 -38.68 1.47 -1.02
C LYS A 135 -38.28 2.50 -2.08
N LYS A 136 -38.59 2.20 -3.34
CA LYS A 136 -38.56 3.16 -4.45
C LYS A 136 -39.81 3.00 -5.29
#